data_ac7fe29c5b17bfea7de50faaffd0716a
#
_entry.id   ac7fe29c5b17bfea7de50faaffd0716a
#
_cell.length_a   1.000
_cell.length_b   1.000
_cell.length_c   1.000
_cell.angle_alpha   90.00
_cell.angle_beta   90.00
_cell.angle_gamma   90.00
#
_symmetry.space_group_name_H-M   'P 1'
#
loop_
_entity.id
_entity.type
_entity.pdbx_description
1 polymer ?
#
loop_
_entity_poly.entity_id
_entity_poly.type
_entity_poly.pdbx_seq_one_letter_code
_entity_poly.pdbx_strand_id
1 'polypeptide(L)'
;IVQGRLTQSPPGCLQWFPQDDWQNEFSIASEIGIDYIELIAEVQHNTNNPIWTDEGISQIKELVEKNNLNLHALCNDYIIKNSLLDESVAQQNISLIKQASKLGVEKFIMPFFESSELSQKNMQNFLQPLKKVAKEAYVHNINVCLETILTGHELIKLLDLVDLPNVKVVYDTGNRVAFGHDLAGDIRLLDGNIEHVHIKDKNQNNENVLLGTGLVN
;
A
#
# COMPACT_ATOMS: atom_id res chain seq x y z
N ILE A 1 1.96 -6.55 9.39
CA ILE A 1 1.85 -7.56 8.31
C ILE A 1 0.72 -7.19 7.35
N VAL A 2 0.88 -7.49 6.07
CA VAL A 2 -0.19 -7.29 5.07
C VAL A 2 -1.25 -8.38 5.24
N GLN A 3 -2.51 -8.00 5.17
CA GLN A 3 -3.68 -8.91 5.20
C GLN A 3 -3.57 -9.98 4.11
N GLY A 4 -4.06 -11.19 4.39
CA GLY A 4 -3.94 -12.36 3.51
C GLY A 4 -2.61 -13.12 3.66
N ARG A 5 -1.78 -12.77 4.65
CA ARG A 5 -0.49 -13.44 4.91
C ARG A 5 -0.51 -14.40 6.09
N LEU A 6 -1.54 -14.37 6.90
CA LEU A 6 -1.69 -15.22 8.08
C LEU A 6 -2.65 -16.39 7.86
N THR A 7 -3.36 -16.41 6.76
CA THR A 7 -4.24 -17.48 6.31
C THR A 7 -3.69 -18.15 5.05
N GLN A 8 -4.19 -19.32 4.71
CA GLN A 8 -3.72 -20.06 3.54
C GLN A 8 -4.14 -19.35 2.25
N SER A 9 -3.16 -18.77 1.53
CA SER A 9 -3.40 -18.15 0.24
C SER A 9 -3.69 -19.19 -0.86
N PRO A 10 -4.54 -18.86 -1.84
CA PRO A 10 -4.71 -19.67 -3.04
C PRO A 10 -3.37 -19.82 -3.80
N PRO A 11 -3.15 -20.96 -4.47
CA PRO A 11 -1.93 -21.16 -5.26
C PRO A 11 -1.68 -20.03 -6.26
N GLY A 12 -0.47 -19.49 -6.26
CA GLY A 12 -0.07 -18.41 -7.16
C GLY A 12 -0.57 -17.00 -6.79
N CYS A 13 -1.36 -16.84 -5.73
CA CYS A 13 -1.75 -15.52 -5.21
C CYS A 13 -0.69 -14.98 -4.25
N LEU A 14 -0.04 -13.90 -4.64
CA LEU A 14 0.93 -13.20 -3.77
C LEU A 14 0.23 -12.26 -2.77
N GLN A 15 -0.92 -11.72 -3.15
CA GLN A 15 -1.71 -10.82 -2.33
C GLN A 15 -3.20 -11.06 -2.59
N TRP A 16 -3.98 -11.20 -1.53
CA TRP A 16 -5.40 -11.54 -1.63
C TRP A 16 -6.12 -11.19 -0.32
N PHE A 17 -7.42 -10.99 -0.41
CA PHE A 17 -8.28 -10.83 0.76
C PHE A 17 -8.86 -12.20 1.14
N PRO A 18 -8.63 -12.71 2.37
CA PRO A 18 -9.12 -14.03 2.81
C PRO A 18 -10.59 -13.96 3.24
N GLN A 19 -11.48 -13.86 2.25
CA GLN A 19 -12.90 -13.57 2.45
C GLN A 19 -13.59 -14.43 3.52
N ASP A 20 -13.26 -15.71 3.59
CA ASP A 20 -13.90 -16.65 4.51
C ASP A 20 -13.25 -16.67 5.90
N ASP A 21 -11.99 -16.20 6.01
CA ASP A 21 -11.15 -16.34 7.21
C ASP A 21 -10.50 -15.02 7.67
N TRP A 22 -10.88 -13.87 7.08
CA TRP A 22 -10.23 -12.60 7.36
C TRP A 22 -10.22 -12.20 8.84
N GLN A 23 -11.26 -12.59 9.60
CA GLN A 23 -11.36 -12.32 11.03
C GLN A 23 -10.29 -13.08 11.83
N ASN A 24 -9.92 -14.28 11.38
CA ASN A 24 -8.93 -15.10 12.05
C ASN A 24 -7.52 -14.51 11.99
N GLU A 25 -7.21 -13.71 10.98
CA GLU A 25 -5.90 -13.06 10.87
C GLU A 25 -5.60 -12.13 12.04
N PHE A 26 -6.62 -11.50 12.65
CA PHE A 26 -6.43 -10.63 13.81
C PHE A 26 -5.99 -11.41 15.05
N SER A 27 -6.61 -12.56 15.33
CA SER A 27 -6.20 -13.42 16.45
C SER A 27 -4.81 -14.01 16.21
N ILE A 28 -4.54 -14.51 15.00
CA ILE A 28 -3.24 -15.09 14.64
C ILE A 28 -2.13 -14.03 14.75
N ALA A 29 -2.36 -12.81 14.25
CA ALA A 29 -1.40 -11.71 14.37
C ALA A 29 -1.03 -11.43 15.83
N SER A 30 -2.04 -11.31 16.70
CA SER A 30 -1.84 -11.11 18.14
C SER A 30 -1.08 -12.27 18.80
N GLU A 31 -1.47 -13.51 18.51
CA GLU A 31 -0.83 -14.71 19.08
C GLU A 31 0.67 -14.83 18.73
N ILE A 32 1.07 -14.40 17.52
CA ILE A 32 2.48 -14.45 17.10
C ILE A 32 3.26 -13.16 17.38
N GLY A 33 2.62 -12.20 18.09
CA GLY A 33 3.28 -10.96 18.54
C GLY A 33 3.45 -9.90 17.46
N ILE A 34 2.56 -9.85 16.47
CA ILE A 34 2.49 -8.77 15.47
C ILE A 34 1.57 -7.67 16.01
N ASP A 35 2.02 -6.42 15.95
CA ASP A 35 1.29 -5.27 16.48
C ASP A 35 0.32 -4.65 15.46
N TYR A 36 0.54 -4.86 14.14
CA TYR A 36 -0.15 -4.13 13.09
C TYR A 36 -0.57 -5.03 11.92
N ILE A 37 -1.81 -4.84 11.47
CA ILE A 37 -2.28 -5.37 10.19
C ILE A 37 -2.43 -4.21 9.20
N GLU A 38 -1.87 -4.38 8.02
CA GLU A 38 -2.12 -3.54 6.86
C GLU A 38 -3.28 -4.14 6.08
N LEU A 39 -4.39 -3.41 6.02
CA LEU A 39 -5.57 -3.84 5.29
C LEU A 39 -5.37 -3.74 3.78
N ILE A 40 -6.13 -4.50 3.01
CA ILE A 40 -6.05 -4.53 1.56
C ILE A 40 -7.40 -4.24 0.91
N ALA A 41 -7.40 -3.36 -0.10
CA ALA A 41 -8.44 -3.29 -1.11
C ALA A 41 -7.94 -4.02 -2.36
N GLU A 42 -8.65 -5.06 -2.78
CA GLU A 42 -8.19 -5.95 -3.83
C GLU A 42 -8.17 -5.30 -5.22
N VAL A 43 -7.41 -5.90 -6.13
CA VAL A 43 -7.31 -5.52 -7.55
C VAL A 43 -8.70 -5.44 -8.22
N GLN A 44 -9.63 -6.29 -7.84
CA GLN A 44 -11.04 -6.22 -8.24
C GLN A 44 -11.89 -5.77 -7.06
N HIS A 45 -12.81 -4.84 -7.31
CA HIS A 45 -13.72 -4.40 -6.26
C HIS A 45 -14.53 -5.57 -5.71
N ASN A 46 -14.36 -5.86 -4.43
CA ASN A 46 -15.01 -6.94 -3.71
C ASN A 46 -15.96 -6.36 -2.65
N THR A 47 -17.24 -6.43 -2.91
CA THR A 47 -18.29 -5.94 -1.98
C THR A 47 -18.35 -6.71 -0.67
N ASN A 48 -17.75 -7.92 -0.59
CA ASN A 48 -17.68 -8.71 0.63
C ASN A 48 -16.49 -8.31 1.53
N ASN A 49 -15.56 -7.48 1.02
CA ASN A 49 -14.50 -6.95 1.86
C ASN A 49 -15.09 -5.90 2.82
N PRO A 50 -14.94 -6.07 4.15
CA PRO A 50 -15.58 -5.23 5.16
C PRO A 50 -15.16 -3.76 5.11
N ILE A 51 -14.05 -3.42 4.45
CA ILE A 51 -13.59 -2.02 4.32
C ILE A 51 -14.57 -1.12 3.58
N TRP A 52 -15.54 -1.68 2.84
CA TRP A 52 -16.46 -0.91 2.01
C TRP A 52 -17.77 -0.52 2.71
N THR A 53 -18.06 -1.09 3.88
CA THR A 53 -19.34 -0.84 4.60
C THR A 53 -19.10 -0.34 6.02
N ASP A 54 -20.06 0.40 6.55
CA ASP A 54 -19.96 0.91 7.93
C ASP A 54 -20.05 -0.22 8.96
N GLU A 55 -20.82 -1.26 8.68
CA GLU A 55 -20.89 -2.49 9.49
C GLU A 55 -19.54 -3.22 9.50
N GLY A 56 -18.93 -3.37 8.33
CA GLY A 56 -17.62 -4.02 8.20
C GLY A 56 -16.52 -3.23 8.90
N ILE A 57 -16.53 -1.90 8.81
CA ILE A 57 -15.61 -1.02 9.55
C ILE A 57 -15.77 -1.23 11.05
N SER A 58 -17.01 -1.32 11.54
CA SER A 58 -17.27 -1.58 12.97
C SER A 58 -16.71 -2.94 13.39
N GLN A 59 -16.91 -3.99 12.58
CA GLN A 59 -16.35 -5.33 12.83
C GLN A 59 -14.81 -5.32 12.86
N ILE A 60 -14.16 -4.62 11.92
CA ILE A 60 -12.70 -4.49 11.92
C ILE A 60 -12.22 -3.83 13.21
N LYS A 61 -12.85 -2.72 13.64
CA LYS A 61 -12.48 -2.01 14.88
C LYS A 61 -12.63 -2.90 16.12
N GLU A 62 -13.73 -3.65 16.22
CA GLU A 62 -13.95 -4.60 17.31
C GLU A 62 -12.85 -5.68 17.36
N LEU A 63 -12.44 -6.20 16.19
CA LEU A 63 -11.36 -7.20 16.11
C LEU A 63 -10.00 -6.61 16.48
N VAL A 64 -9.71 -5.38 16.06
CA VAL A 64 -8.49 -4.65 16.43
C VAL A 64 -8.41 -4.46 17.94
N GLU A 65 -9.48 -3.95 18.56
CA GLU A 65 -9.56 -3.75 20.01
C GLU A 65 -9.45 -5.07 20.78
N LYS A 66 -10.24 -6.07 20.38
CA LYS A 66 -10.26 -7.41 21.01
C LYS A 66 -8.89 -8.08 21.03
N ASN A 67 -8.11 -7.90 19.97
CA ASN A 67 -6.81 -8.55 19.81
C ASN A 67 -5.62 -7.64 20.17
N ASN A 68 -5.88 -6.44 20.70
CA ASN A 68 -4.85 -5.45 21.06
C ASN A 68 -3.89 -5.14 19.89
N LEU A 69 -4.47 -4.99 18.69
CA LEU A 69 -3.75 -4.63 17.47
C LEU A 69 -3.92 -3.15 17.14
N ASN A 70 -3.20 -2.68 16.14
CA ASN A 70 -3.36 -1.35 15.58
C ASN A 70 -3.52 -1.43 14.05
N LEU A 71 -4.14 -0.39 13.47
CA LEU A 71 -4.22 -0.19 12.03
C LEU A 71 -3.42 1.05 11.68
N HIS A 72 -2.45 0.91 10.78
CA HIS A 72 -1.68 2.06 10.28
C HIS A 72 -1.87 2.30 8.79
N ALA A 73 -2.11 1.24 8.03
CA ALA A 73 -2.10 1.33 6.59
C ALA A 73 -3.25 0.55 5.95
N LEU A 74 -3.70 1.07 4.81
CA LEU A 74 -4.57 0.39 3.88
C LEU A 74 -3.91 0.42 2.50
N CYS A 75 -3.62 -0.76 1.95
CA CYS A 75 -3.06 -0.92 0.61
C CYS A 75 -4.18 -1.00 -0.43
N ASN A 76 -4.11 -0.15 -1.44
CA ASN A 76 -5.11 -0.08 -2.51
C ASN A 76 -4.61 -0.73 -3.79
N ASP A 77 -4.66 -2.05 -3.87
CA ASP A 77 -4.27 -2.81 -5.06
C ASP A 77 -5.20 -2.60 -6.26
N TYR A 78 -6.37 -2.00 -6.05
CA TYR A 78 -7.32 -1.72 -7.12
C TYR A 78 -6.69 -0.92 -8.28
N ILE A 79 -5.77 0.00 -7.97
CA ILE A 79 -5.12 0.80 -9.00
C ILE A 79 -4.12 0.02 -9.86
N ILE A 80 -3.69 -1.17 -9.48
CA ILE A 80 -2.72 -1.95 -10.25
C ILE A 80 -3.27 -2.26 -11.65
N LYS A 81 -4.52 -2.70 -11.74
CA LYS A 81 -5.19 -3.01 -13.03
C LYS A 81 -6.18 -1.96 -13.50
N ASN A 82 -6.49 -0.97 -12.66
CA ASN A 82 -7.41 0.10 -12.97
C ASN A 82 -6.65 1.42 -12.92
N SER A 83 -6.40 2.02 -14.07
CA SER A 83 -5.54 3.19 -14.16
C SER A 83 -6.08 4.39 -13.38
N LEU A 84 -5.24 5.01 -12.56
CA LEU A 84 -5.58 6.26 -11.87
C LEU A 84 -5.87 7.42 -12.86
N LEU A 85 -5.50 7.28 -14.12
CA LEU A 85 -5.84 8.26 -15.16
C LEU A 85 -7.34 8.26 -15.51
N ASP A 86 -8.06 7.20 -15.16
CA ASP A 86 -9.51 7.14 -15.28
C ASP A 86 -10.16 7.89 -14.10
N GLU A 87 -11.03 8.84 -14.42
CA GLU A 87 -11.74 9.65 -13.42
C GLU A 87 -12.57 8.79 -12.45
N SER A 88 -13.17 7.71 -12.93
CA SER A 88 -13.95 6.79 -12.08
C SER A 88 -13.07 6.09 -11.05
N VAL A 89 -11.84 5.73 -11.42
CA VAL A 89 -10.85 5.14 -10.53
C VAL A 89 -10.37 6.16 -9.50
N ALA A 90 -10.10 7.40 -9.92
CA ALA A 90 -9.75 8.47 -8.98
C ALA A 90 -10.87 8.72 -7.96
N GLN A 91 -12.13 8.68 -8.39
CA GLN A 91 -13.28 8.86 -7.51
C GLN A 91 -13.46 7.68 -6.53
N GLN A 92 -13.19 6.45 -6.97
CA GLN A 92 -13.21 5.27 -6.08
C GLN A 92 -12.11 5.34 -5.02
N ASN A 93 -10.91 5.81 -5.38
CA ASN A 93 -9.83 6.08 -4.42
C ASN A 93 -10.27 7.09 -3.34
N ILE A 94 -10.93 8.17 -3.73
CA ILE A 94 -11.50 9.15 -2.80
C ILE A 94 -12.51 8.51 -1.85
N SER A 95 -13.37 7.64 -2.36
CA SER A 95 -14.34 6.91 -1.52
C SER A 95 -13.63 5.98 -0.53
N LEU A 96 -12.59 5.29 -0.96
CA LEU A 96 -11.82 4.40 -0.10
C LEU A 96 -11.04 5.16 0.99
N ILE A 97 -10.51 6.35 0.67
CA ILE A 97 -9.86 7.23 1.67
C ILE A 97 -10.85 7.60 2.79
N LYS A 98 -12.11 7.89 2.45
CA LYS A 98 -13.14 8.15 3.47
C LYS A 98 -13.40 6.96 4.38
N GLN A 99 -13.38 5.76 3.85
CA GLN A 99 -13.49 4.54 4.65
C GLN A 99 -12.22 4.31 5.49
N ALA A 100 -11.03 4.51 4.92
CA ALA A 100 -9.76 4.47 5.65
C ALA A 100 -9.73 5.45 6.83
N SER A 101 -10.26 6.66 6.63
CA SER A 101 -10.43 7.66 7.71
C SER A 101 -11.31 7.16 8.84
N LYS A 102 -12.44 6.51 8.54
CA LYS A 102 -13.31 5.90 9.56
C LYS A 102 -12.61 4.80 10.36
N LEU A 103 -11.70 4.06 9.72
CA LEU A 103 -10.87 3.04 10.37
C LEU A 103 -9.77 3.62 11.25
N GLY A 104 -9.47 4.91 11.13
CA GLY A 104 -8.35 5.54 11.82
C GLY A 104 -6.99 5.23 11.18
N VAL A 105 -6.98 4.85 9.91
CA VAL A 105 -5.76 4.57 9.15
C VAL A 105 -5.04 5.88 8.82
N GLU A 106 -3.73 5.89 9.01
CA GLU A 106 -2.87 7.05 8.77
C GLU A 106 -2.19 7.03 7.40
N LYS A 107 -2.10 5.86 6.77
CA LYS A 107 -1.34 5.64 5.52
C LYS A 107 -2.21 4.93 4.49
N PHE A 108 -2.33 5.56 3.33
CA PHE A 108 -3.02 5.01 2.17
C PHE A 108 -1.99 4.65 1.12
N ILE A 109 -1.71 3.35 0.98
CA ILE A 109 -0.68 2.85 0.08
C ILE A 109 -1.24 2.72 -1.32
N MET A 110 -0.53 3.27 -2.29
CA MET A 110 -0.87 3.25 -3.70
C MET A 110 0.24 2.58 -4.51
N PRO A 111 0.07 1.30 -4.89
CA PRO A 111 1.03 0.57 -5.71
C PRO A 111 0.87 0.92 -7.19
N PHE A 112 1.77 1.76 -7.70
CA PHE A 112 1.77 2.23 -9.10
C PHE A 112 2.50 1.26 -10.02
N PHE A 113 1.83 0.16 -10.32
CA PHE A 113 2.29 -0.88 -11.23
C PHE A 113 1.29 -1.12 -12.37
N GLU A 114 1.66 -1.93 -13.35
CA GLU A 114 0.81 -2.33 -14.48
C GLU A 114 0.06 -1.15 -15.12
N SER A 115 -1.29 -1.10 -15.01
CA SER A 115 -2.13 -0.07 -15.64
C SER A 115 -1.91 1.34 -15.09
N SER A 116 -1.39 1.46 -13.86
CA SER A 116 -1.04 2.73 -13.22
C SER A 116 0.47 2.92 -13.11
N GLU A 117 1.30 2.15 -13.82
CA GLU A 117 2.75 2.26 -13.73
C GLU A 117 3.24 3.68 -13.96
N LEU A 118 3.95 4.22 -12.98
CA LEU A 118 4.60 5.53 -13.07
C LEU A 118 6.01 5.39 -13.64
N SER A 119 6.29 6.22 -14.63
CA SER A 119 7.62 6.36 -15.23
C SER A 119 7.96 7.82 -15.46
N GLN A 120 9.22 8.12 -15.70
CA GLN A 120 9.64 9.48 -16.03
C GLN A 120 8.89 10.05 -17.26
N LYS A 121 8.47 9.19 -18.19
CA LYS A 121 7.79 9.59 -19.43
C LYS A 121 6.34 10.00 -19.22
N ASN A 122 5.65 9.40 -18.24
CA ASN A 122 4.22 9.58 -18.07
C ASN A 122 3.82 10.28 -16.75
N MET A 123 4.75 10.55 -15.83
CA MET A 123 4.44 11.12 -14.51
C MET A 123 3.61 12.42 -14.57
N GLN A 124 3.80 13.23 -15.61
CA GLN A 124 3.02 14.46 -15.79
C GLN A 124 1.52 14.19 -15.93
N ASN A 125 1.15 13.08 -16.56
CA ASN A 125 -0.26 12.72 -16.74
C ASN A 125 -0.93 12.34 -15.40
N PHE A 126 -0.16 11.79 -14.47
CA PHE A 126 -0.66 11.38 -13.16
C PHE A 126 -0.75 12.51 -12.13
N LEU A 127 -0.14 13.69 -12.40
CA LEU A 127 -0.09 14.77 -11.40
C LEU A 127 -1.49 15.23 -10.95
N GLN A 128 -2.40 15.46 -11.88
CA GLN A 128 -3.73 15.95 -11.52
C GLN A 128 -4.57 14.92 -10.77
N PRO A 129 -4.72 13.65 -11.23
CA PRO A 129 -5.47 12.65 -10.48
C PRO A 129 -4.81 12.34 -9.12
N LEU A 130 -3.48 12.27 -9.05
CA LEU A 130 -2.77 12.07 -7.79
C LEU A 130 -2.99 13.23 -6.80
N LYS A 131 -2.89 14.47 -7.27
CA LYS A 131 -3.19 15.66 -6.44
C LYS A 131 -4.64 15.65 -5.94
N LYS A 132 -5.58 15.20 -6.75
CA LYS A 132 -7.00 15.11 -6.36
C LYS A 132 -7.17 14.12 -5.20
N VAL A 133 -6.61 12.93 -5.32
CA VAL A 133 -6.62 11.89 -4.28
C VAL A 133 -5.89 12.35 -3.02
N ALA A 134 -4.70 12.92 -3.16
CA ALA A 134 -3.88 13.38 -2.05
C ALA A 134 -4.52 14.54 -1.27
N LYS A 135 -5.22 15.46 -1.93
CA LYS A 135 -5.97 16.53 -1.25
C LYS A 135 -7.10 15.98 -0.40
N GLU A 136 -7.83 14.98 -0.88
CA GLU A 136 -8.86 14.32 -0.07
C GLU A 136 -8.22 13.64 1.15
N ALA A 137 -7.14 12.90 0.95
CA ALA A 137 -6.40 12.26 2.04
C ALA A 137 -5.89 13.27 3.08
N TYR A 138 -5.42 14.43 2.62
CA TYR A 138 -4.95 15.52 3.50
C TYR A 138 -6.03 16.02 4.44
N VAL A 139 -7.27 16.20 3.96
CA VAL A 139 -8.41 16.61 4.78
C VAL A 139 -8.69 15.61 5.93
N HIS A 140 -8.35 14.35 5.71
CA HIS A 140 -8.53 13.27 6.67
C HIS A 140 -7.27 12.94 7.49
N ASN A 141 -6.18 13.74 7.38
CA ASN A 141 -4.89 13.50 8.01
C ASN A 141 -4.25 12.14 7.60
N ILE A 142 -4.45 11.72 6.34
CA ILE A 142 -3.91 10.50 5.78
C ILE A 142 -2.76 10.83 4.82
N ASN A 143 -1.64 10.16 4.99
CA ASN A 143 -0.53 10.19 4.05
C ASN A 143 -0.81 9.24 2.87
N VAL A 144 -0.66 9.75 1.65
CA VAL A 144 -0.68 8.94 0.41
C VAL A 144 0.74 8.46 0.15
N CYS A 145 0.95 7.16 0.29
CA CYS A 145 2.26 6.54 0.21
C CYS A 145 2.41 5.81 -1.13
N LEU A 146 3.33 6.27 -1.97
CA LEU A 146 3.52 5.78 -3.33
C LEU A 146 4.51 4.61 -3.34
N GLU A 147 4.09 3.46 -3.84
CA GLU A 147 4.98 2.34 -4.18
C GLU A 147 5.16 2.31 -5.70
N THR A 148 6.39 2.45 -6.19
CA THR A 148 6.66 2.65 -7.63
C THR A 148 7.96 2.00 -8.06
N ILE A 149 8.15 1.91 -9.40
CA ILE A 149 9.42 1.52 -10.03
C ILE A 149 10.40 2.69 -10.22
N LEU A 150 9.99 3.92 -9.88
CA LEU A 150 10.81 5.13 -10.06
C LEU A 150 12.08 5.06 -9.21
N THR A 151 13.19 5.55 -9.74
CA THR A 151 14.43 5.75 -8.97
C THR A 151 14.24 6.79 -7.86
N GLY A 152 15.13 6.83 -6.87
CA GLY A 152 15.06 7.82 -5.80
C GLY A 152 15.02 9.26 -6.32
N HIS A 153 15.82 9.59 -7.34
CA HIS A 153 15.81 10.92 -7.97
C HIS A 153 14.49 11.23 -8.69
N GLU A 154 13.90 10.26 -9.37
CA GLU A 154 12.61 10.44 -10.03
C GLU A 154 11.47 10.58 -9.02
N LEU A 155 11.55 9.88 -7.88
CA LEU A 155 10.61 10.05 -6.77
C LEU A 155 10.69 11.46 -6.18
N ILE A 156 11.88 11.98 -5.87
CA ILE A 156 12.03 13.36 -5.40
C ILE A 156 11.40 14.34 -6.39
N LYS A 157 11.70 14.18 -7.69
CA LYS A 157 11.10 15.01 -8.74
C LYS A 157 9.56 14.92 -8.75
N LEU A 158 9.00 13.72 -8.57
CA LEU A 158 7.55 13.54 -8.52
C LEU A 158 6.95 14.23 -7.29
N LEU A 159 7.57 14.08 -6.12
CA LEU A 159 7.14 14.73 -4.88
C LEU A 159 7.17 16.27 -5.02
N ASP A 160 8.22 16.83 -5.59
CA ASP A 160 8.32 18.26 -5.87
C ASP A 160 7.22 18.76 -6.83
N LEU A 161 6.91 17.99 -7.86
CA LEU A 161 5.84 18.32 -8.82
C LEU A 161 4.44 18.19 -8.22
N VAL A 162 4.24 17.23 -7.33
CA VAL A 162 2.97 17.07 -6.60
C VAL A 162 2.80 18.21 -5.59
N ASP A 163 3.85 18.60 -4.89
CA ASP A 163 3.89 19.73 -3.94
C ASP A 163 2.77 19.63 -2.88
N LEU A 164 2.63 18.46 -2.27
CA LEU A 164 1.70 18.19 -1.17
C LEU A 164 2.43 17.45 -0.06
N PRO A 165 2.40 17.93 1.20
CA PRO A 165 3.21 17.39 2.29
C PRO A 165 2.82 15.98 2.72
N ASN A 166 1.60 15.55 2.41
CA ASN A 166 1.07 14.23 2.73
C ASN A 166 1.27 13.20 1.61
N VAL A 167 2.02 13.53 0.55
CA VAL A 167 2.45 12.54 -0.45
C VAL A 167 3.83 12.05 -0.05
N LYS A 168 3.95 10.75 0.18
CA LYS A 168 5.10 10.07 0.75
C LYS A 168 5.47 8.84 -0.06
N VAL A 169 6.51 8.14 0.37
CA VAL A 169 7.04 6.95 -0.32
C VAL A 169 6.84 5.70 0.52
N VAL A 170 6.39 4.63 -0.12
CA VAL A 170 6.58 3.26 0.37
C VAL A 170 7.92 2.75 -0.14
N TYR A 171 8.76 2.30 0.76
CA TYR A 171 10.04 1.71 0.40
C TYR A 171 9.96 0.18 0.50
N ASP A 172 9.74 -0.49 -0.63
CA ASP A 172 9.73 -1.95 -0.71
C ASP A 172 11.13 -2.46 -1.10
N THR A 173 11.82 -3.09 -0.16
CA THR A 173 13.23 -3.52 -0.33
C THR A 173 13.40 -4.51 -1.47
N GLY A 174 12.48 -5.49 -1.58
CA GLY A 174 12.55 -6.52 -2.62
C GLY A 174 12.22 -5.98 -4.02
N ASN A 175 11.23 -5.12 -4.15
CA ASN A 175 10.90 -4.50 -5.43
C ASN A 175 12.05 -3.59 -5.89
N ARG A 176 12.60 -2.77 -4.98
CA ARG A 176 13.72 -1.86 -5.29
C ARG A 176 14.94 -2.63 -5.80
N VAL A 177 15.37 -3.70 -5.12
CA VAL A 177 16.52 -4.49 -5.55
C VAL A 177 16.26 -5.21 -6.87
N ALA A 178 15.04 -5.70 -7.10
CA ALA A 178 14.65 -6.36 -8.34
C ALA A 178 14.68 -5.42 -9.56
N PHE A 179 14.42 -4.13 -9.35
CA PHE A 179 14.55 -3.07 -10.36
C PHE A 179 15.97 -2.53 -10.49
N GLY A 180 16.95 -3.05 -9.73
CA GLY A 180 18.36 -2.67 -9.81
C GLY A 180 18.69 -1.34 -9.14
N HIS A 181 17.88 -0.89 -8.17
CA HIS A 181 18.13 0.34 -7.42
C HIS A 181 19.20 0.16 -6.35
N ASP A 182 19.95 1.23 -6.08
CA ASP A 182 20.86 1.33 -4.94
C ASP A 182 20.07 1.59 -3.65
N LEU A 183 19.79 0.53 -2.88
CA LEU A 183 18.97 0.63 -1.67
C LEU A 183 19.51 1.66 -0.68
N ALA A 184 20.80 1.61 -0.37
CA ALA A 184 21.41 2.51 0.60
C ALA A 184 21.47 3.97 0.11
N GLY A 185 21.74 4.18 -1.18
CA GLY A 185 21.69 5.49 -1.82
C GLY A 185 20.29 6.08 -1.84
N ASP A 186 19.30 5.29 -2.23
CA ASP A 186 17.91 5.72 -2.26
C ASP A 186 17.37 6.07 -0.87
N ILE A 187 17.65 5.25 0.17
CA ILE A 187 17.21 5.55 1.54
C ILE A 187 17.79 6.89 2.01
N ARG A 188 19.08 7.16 1.77
CA ARG A 188 19.69 8.45 2.13
C ARG A 188 19.09 9.62 1.35
N LEU A 189 18.77 9.40 0.08
CA LEU A 189 18.21 10.45 -0.80
C LEU A 189 16.76 10.76 -0.42
N LEU A 190 15.99 9.75 -0.06
CA LEU A 190 14.55 9.85 0.24
C LEU A 190 14.29 10.16 1.72
N ASP A 191 15.32 10.40 2.53
CA ASP A 191 15.22 10.70 3.95
C ASP A 191 14.12 11.74 4.25
N GLY A 192 13.25 11.44 5.23
CA GLY A 192 12.08 12.27 5.55
C GLY A 192 10.89 12.13 4.59
N ASN A 193 11.05 11.45 3.45
CA ASN A 193 9.95 11.15 2.52
C ASN A 193 9.47 9.69 2.59
N ILE A 194 10.28 8.79 3.15
CA ILE A 194 9.87 7.40 3.39
C ILE A 194 8.95 7.36 4.60
N GLU A 195 7.72 6.95 4.40
CA GLU A 195 6.69 6.88 5.44
C GLU A 195 6.30 5.45 5.79
N HIS A 196 6.51 4.52 4.86
CA HIS A 196 6.18 3.11 5.01
C HIS A 196 7.24 2.23 4.39
N VAL A 197 7.50 1.07 4.99
CA VAL A 197 8.50 0.13 4.49
C VAL A 197 7.90 -1.26 4.37
N HIS A 198 8.00 -1.85 3.18
CA HIS A 198 7.78 -3.28 2.99
C HIS A 198 9.13 -4.00 2.97
N ILE A 199 9.31 -4.92 3.90
CA ILE A 199 10.52 -5.75 3.95
C ILE A 199 10.26 -7.04 3.20
N LYS A 200 10.92 -7.19 2.06
CA LYS A 200 10.92 -8.38 1.20
C LYS A 200 12.34 -8.68 0.77
N ASP A 201 12.59 -9.90 0.38
CA ASP A 201 13.82 -10.27 -0.31
C ASP A 201 13.49 -11.02 -1.60
N LYS A 202 14.28 -10.81 -2.63
CA LYS A 202 14.08 -11.39 -3.96
C LYS A 202 15.39 -11.95 -4.50
N ASN A 203 15.27 -13.03 -5.25
CA ASN A 203 16.39 -13.62 -5.98
C ASN A 203 16.58 -12.97 -7.36
N GLN A 204 17.59 -13.44 -8.12
CA GLN A 204 17.91 -12.96 -9.47
C GLN A 204 16.77 -13.18 -10.50
N ASN A 205 15.84 -14.08 -10.21
CA ASN A 205 14.68 -14.36 -11.06
C ASN A 205 13.45 -13.49 -10.68
N ASN A 206 13.62 -12.51 -9.77
CA ASN A 206 12.54 -11.69 -9.25
C ASN A 206 11.49 -12.48 -8.44
N GLU A 207 11.86 -13.63 -7.88
CA GLU A 207 11.00 -14.42 -7.00
C GLU A 207 11.21 -14.03 -5.54
N ASN A 208 10.14 -14.00 -4.75
CA ASN A 208 10.24 -13.77 -3.32
C ASN A 208 10.93 -14.96 -2.65
N VAL A 209 11.91 -14.66 -1.80
CA VAL A 209 12.67 -15.65 -1.04
C VAL A 209 12.70 -15.27 0.45
N LEU A 210 13.20 -16.16 1.29
CA LEU A 210 13.38 -15.87 2.72
C LEU A 210 14.32 -14.68 2.89
N LEU A 211 14.01 -13.83 3.87
CA LEU A 211 14.85 -12.68 4.19
C LEU A 211 16.30 -13.09 4.45
N GLY A 212 17.24 -12.38 3.83
CA GLY A 212 18.67 -12.65 3.94
C GLY A 212 19.19 -13.78 3.03
N THR A 213 18.35 -14.34 2.14
CA THR A 213 18.77 -15.38 1.17
C THR A 213 18.74 -14.91 -0.28
N GLY A 214 18.31 -13.68 -0.53
CA GLY A 214 18.20 -13.08 -1.84
C GLY A 214 19.23 -11.99 -2.11
N LEU A 215 18.79 -10.92 -2.77
CA LEU A 215 19.61 -9.81 -3.23
C LEU A 215 19.63 -8.61 -2.28
N VAL A 216 18.70 -8.55 -1.31
CA VAL A 216 18.66 -7.47 -0.32
C VAL A 216 19.77 -7.68 0.71
N ASN A 217 20.69 -6.71 0.78
CA ASN A 217 21.87 -6.76 1.64
C ASN A 217 21.91 -5.56 2.59
#